data_9b06d8632dfd0255318874e4dfd96758
#
_entry.id   9b06d8632dfd0255318874e4dfd96758
#
_cell.length_a   1.000
_cell.length_b   1.000
_cell.length_c   1.000
_cell.angle_alpha   90.00
_cell.angle_beta   90.00
_cell.angle_gamma   90.00
#
_symmetry.space_group_name_H-M   'P 1'
#
loop_
_entity.id
_entity.type
_entity.pdbx_description
1 polymer ?
#
loop_
_entity_poly.entity_id
_entity_poly.type
_entity_poly.pdbx_seq_one_letter_code
_entity_poly.pdbx_strand_id
1 'polypeptide(L)'
;ELHAVIAVQCQSDSLIICNGYKDESYIELALLAQKMGKRIFIVVEKLNELDIIAKTAKKLNVRPNIGIRIKLASSGSGKWADSGGDASKFGLTSAELLTALNKIDEMGLHDCLRLIHFHIGSQITKIRRIQTALREAAQFYINLHKMGYNVDFVDCGGGLGVDYDGTRSSSSESSVNYSIQEYVNDCVYTFVDAANKNNIAHPNLITESGRSLSAHHSVLVIDVLETASLPEMPEEFEAKEEDHQLVKDLYDIWDNLNPRNMLEDWHDAEQIRDEALELFSHGIVDLKTRAEIEAMYWSVCHEINNLAKHMKHIPEELRGLDKLLADKYFCNFSLFQSLPDSWAIDQLFPIMPIQR
;
A
#
# COMPACT_ATOMS: atom_id res chain seq x y z
N GLU A 1 -15.90 -11.17 16.40
CA GLU A 1 -15.27 -11.73 15.18
C GLU A 1 -15.05 -13.23 15.32
N LEU A 2 -14.34 -13.74 16.35
CA LEU A 2 -14.04 -15.17 16.53
C LEU A 2 -15.30 -16.05 16.53
N HIS A 3 -16.40 -15.64 17.18
CA HIS A 3 -17.69 -16.35 17.13
C HIS A 3 -18.19 -16.56 15.69
N ALA A 4 -18.09 -15.52 14.86
CA ALA A 4 -18.54 -15.62 13.47
C ALA A 4 -17.67 -16.60 12.68
N VAL A 5 -16.35 -16.55 12.83
CA VAL A 5 -15.42 -17.48 12.19
C VAL A 5 -15.69 -18.91 12.59
N ILE A 6 -15.87 -19.17 13.89
CA ILE A 6 -16.19 -20.52 14.40
C ILE A 6 -17.53 -21.02 13.83
N ALA A 7 -18.53 -20.14 13.71
CA ALA A 7 -19.86 -20.48 13.21
C ALA A 7 -19.87 -20.82 11.70
N VAL A 8 -19.09 -20.07 10.90
CA VAL A 8 -19.08 -20.27 9.43
C VAL A 8 -18.08 -21.32 8.97
N GLN A 9 -17.14 -21.75 9.82
CA GLN A 9 -16.19 -22.79 9.48
C GLN A 9 -16.91 -24.14 9.33
N CYS A 10 -17.11 -24.55 8.07
CA CYS A 10 -17.85 -25.77 7.76
C CYS A 10 -16.98 -27.05 7.70
N GLN A 11 -15.70 -26.89 7.34
CA GLN A 11 -14.78 -28.03 7.18
C GLN A 11 -14.03 -28.31 8.49
N SER A 12 -13.99 -29.57 8.91
CA SER A 12 -13.30 -29.97 10.14
C SER A 12 -11.79 -29.76 10.10
N ASP A 13 -11.20 -29.77 8.91
CA ASP A 13 -9.75 -29.65 8.70
C ASP A 13 -9.25 -28.21 8.53
N SER A 14 -10.15 -27.25 8.42
CA SER A 14 -9.78 -25.84 8.30
C SER A 14 -9.12 -25.35 9.58
N LEU A 15 -8.02 -24.60 9.41
CA LEU A 15 -7.32 -23.96 10.51
C LEU A 15 -7.95 -22.64 10.86
N ILE A 16 -8.02 -22.33 12.15
CA ILE A 16 -8.32 -20.99 12.66
C ILE A 16 -7.06 -20.49 13.39
N ILE A 17 -6.47 -19.42 12.90
CA ILE A 17 -5.29 -18.81 13.50
C ILE A 17 -5.72 -17.55 14.25
N CYS A 18 -5.50 -17.52 15.57
CA CYS A 18 -5.88 -16.42 16.44
C CYS A 18 -4.68 -15.50 16.66
N ASN A 19 -4.53 -14.50 15.79
CA ASN A 19 -3.51 -13.46 15.88
C ASN A 19 -3.98 -12.26 16.71
N GLY A 20 -3.08 -11.31 16.94
CA GLY A 20 -3.33 -10.11 17.74
C GLY A 20 -3.35 -10.39 19.25
N TYR A 21 -3.34 -9.33 20.07
CA TYR A 21 -3.45 -9.44 21.53
C TYR A 21 -4.85 -9.95 21.94
N LYS A 22 -4.88 -10.91 22.87
CA LYS A 22 -6.09 -11.60 23.30
C LYS A 22 -6.30 -11.46 24.80
N ASP A 23 -7.52 -11.18 25.21
CA ASP A 23 -7.96 -11.22 26.59
C ASP A 23 -8.38 -12.64 27.05
N GLU A 24 -8.70 -12.77 28.32
CA GLU A 24 -9.11 -14.06 28.92
C GLU A 24 -10.37 -14.62 28.24
N SER A 25 -11.33 -13.79 27.89
CA SER A 25 -12.59 -14.19 27.25
C SER A 25 -12.36 -14.73 25.83
N TYR A 26 -11.46 -14.10 25.08
CA TYR A 26 -11.09 -14.55 23.73
C TYR A 26 -10.39 -15.91 23.79
N ILE A 27 -9.42 -16.07 24.71
CA ILE A 27 -8.68 -17.32 24.89
C ILE A 27 -9.63 -18.45 25.35
N GLU A 28 -10.56 -18.15 26.26
CA GLU A 28 -11.56 -19.13 26.69
C GLU A 28 -12.45 -19.59 25.53
N LEU A 29 -12.93 -18.69 24.70
CA LEU A 29 -13.72 -19.01 23.51
C LEU A 29 -12.92 -19.87 22.51
N ALA A 30 -11.66 -19.55 22.25
CA ALA A 30 -10.81 -20.32 21.36
C ALA A 30 -10.62 -21.76 21.87
N LEU A 31 -10.35 -21.92 23.16
CA LEU A 31 -10.19 -23.25 23.78
C LEU A 31 -11.48 -24.06 23.86
N LEU A 32 -12.63 -23.38 24.04
CA LEU A 32 -13.94 -24.05 23.97
C LEU A 32 -14.23 -24.53 22.53
N ALA A 33 -13.93 -23.74 21.53
CA ALA A 33 -14.08 -24.15 20.14
C ALA A 33 -13.12 -25.31 19.78
N GLN A 34 -11.90 -25.31 20.32
CA GLN A 34 -10.99 -26.44 20.18
C GLN A 34 -11.57 -27.71 20.85
N LYS A 35 -12.16 -27.58 22.01
CA LYS A 35 -12.86 -28.68 22.70
C LYS A 35 -14.04 -29.23 21.89
N MET A 36 -14.68 -28.38 21.10
CA MET A 36 -15.75 -28.76 20.14
C MET A 36 -15.22 -29.40 18.84
N GLY A 37 -13.91 -29.64 18.75
CA GLY A 37 -13.28 -30.27 17.58
C GLY A 37 -12.80 -29.30 16.50
N LYS A 38 -12.84 -27.98 16.74
CA LYS A 38 -12.25 -27.02 15.81
C LYS A 38 -10.72 -27.02 15.92
N ARG A 39 -10.05 -26.90 14.80
CA ARG A 39 -8.59 -26.83 14.73
C ARG A 39 -8.12 -25.37 14.86
N ILE A 40 -7.85 -24.95 16.09
CA ILE A 40 -7.52 -23.57 16.45
C ILE A 40 -6.10 -23.48 16.97
N PHE A 41 -5.35 -22.46 16.53
CA PHE A 41 -4.06 -22.07 17.09
C PHE A 41 -4.20 -20.70 17.76
N ILE A 42 -3.72 -20.59 19.02
CA ILE A 42 -3.65 -19.34 19.75
C ILE A 42 -2.22 -18.80 19.60
N VAL A 43 -2.04 -17.73 18.83
CA VAL A 43 -0.73 -17.14 18.58
C VAL A 43 -0.39 -16.15 19.68
N VAL A 44 0.61 -16.45 20.47
CA VAL A 44 1.09 -15.60 21.57
C VAL A 44 1.78 -14.36 21.04
N GLU A 45 1.24 -13.20 21.40
CA GLU A 45 1.75 -11.87 21.03
C GLU A 45 2.49 -11.20 22.18
N LYS A 46 2.20 -11.60 23.43
CA LYS A 46 2.77 -11.11 24.69
C LYS A 46 2.94 -12.23 25.69
N LEU A 47 3.99 -12.17 26.51
CA LEU A 47 4.33 -13.21 27.48
C LEU A 47 3.21 -13.55 28.48
N ASN A 48 2.41 -12.56 28.89
CA ASN A 48 1.30 -12.76 29.83
C ASN A 48 0.16 -13.62 29.26
N GLU A 49 0.02 -13.71 27.93
CA GLU A 49 -1.00 -14.57 27.31
C GLU A 49 -0.75 -16.05 27.61
N LEU A 50 0.51 -16.48 27.77
CA LEU A 50 0.85 -17.86 28.16
C LEU A 50 0.24 -18.26 29.51
N ASP A 51 0.28 -17.36 30.48
CA ASP A 51 -0.29 -17.62 31.82
C ASP A 51 -1.81 -17.78 31.72
N ILE A 52 -2.47 -16.97 30.89
CA ILE A 52 -3.91 -17.05 30.67
C ILE A 52 -4.27 -18.34 29.92
N ILE A 53 -3.51 -18.69 28.87
CA ILE A 53 -3.71 -19.92 28.10
C ILE A 53 -3.58 -21.13 29.02
N ALA A 54 -2.52 -21.21 29.79
CA ALA A 54 -2.27 -22.37 30.69
C ALA A 54 -3.36 -22.53 31.77
N LYS A 55 -3.74 -21.39 32.40
CA LYS A 55 -4.82 -21.36 33.40
C LYS A 55 -6.16 -21.83 32.81
N THR A 56 -6.51 -21.30 31.64
CA THR A 56 -7.80 -21.58 31.00
C THR A 56 -7.83 -22.99 30.41
N ALA A 57 -6.73 -23.44 29.80
CA ALA A 57 -6.59 -24.80 29.27
C ALA A 57 -6.76 -25.84 30.38
N LYS A 58 -6.14 -25.62 31.57
CA LYS A 58 -6.33 -26.45 32.74
C LYS A 58 -7.78 -26.47 33.25
N LYS A 59 -8.43 -25.28 33.33
CA LYS A 59 -9.85 -25.15 33.71
C LYS A 59 -10.77 -25.94 32.78
N LEU A 60 -10.52 -25.93 31.50
CA LEU A 60 -11.35 -26.57 30.48
C LEU A 60 -10.95 -28.02 30.19
N ASN A 61 -9.85 -28.50 30.76
CA ASN A 61 -9.23 -29.79 30.45
C ASN A 61 -8.97 -29.98 28.95
N VAL A 62 -8.26 -29.03 28.34
CA VAL A 62 -7.90 -29.02 26.93
C VAL A 62 -6.40 -28.84 26.79
N ARG A 63 -5.75 -29.57 25.87
CA ARG A 63 -4.36 -29.30 25.45
C ARG A 63 -4.38 -28.23 24.37
N PRO A 64 -3.86 -27.01 24.61
CA PRO A 64 -3.93 -25.93 23.64
C PRO A 64 -3.01 -26.20 22.45
N ASN A 65 -3.39 -25.71 21.24
CA ASN A 65 -2.43 -25.53 20.16
C ASN A 65 -1.87 -24.10 20.24
N ILE A 66 -0.59 -23.98 20.54
CA ILE A 66 0.09 -22.71 20.75
C ILE A 66 0.90 -22.34 19.50
N GLY A 67 0.73 -21.11 19.05
CA GLY A 67 1.66 -20.44 18.16
C GLY A 67 2.41 -19.34 18.91
N ILE A 68 3.55 -18.92 18.38
CA ILE A 68 4.27 -17.73 18.88
C ILE A 68 4.55 -16.80 17.73
N ARG A 69 4.20 -15.53 17.89
CA ARG A 69 4.64 -14.49 16.96
C ARG A 69 6.03 -14.01 17.34
N ILE A 70 6.96 -14.14 16.40
CA ILE A 70 8.33 -13.67 16.51
C ILE A 70 8.49 -12.29 15.87
N LYS A 71 9.26 -11.41 16.51
CA LYS A 71 9.74 -10.19 15.89
C LYS A 71 10.95 -10.49 15.04
N LEU A 72 10.91 -10.06 13.78
CA LEU A 72 12.06 -10.11 12.89
C LEU A 72 12.75 -8.76 12.87
N ALA A 73 14.07 -8.75 12.73
CA ALA A 73 14.84 -7.50 12.56
C ALA A 73 14.53 -6.82 11.22
N SER A 74 14.15 -7.61 10.22
CA SER A 74 13.71 -7.12 8.92
C SER A 74 12.36 -6.40 9.03
N SER A 75 12.36 -5.09 8.72
CA SER A 75 11.13 -4.27 8.68
C SER A 75 10.57 -4.12 7.28
N GLY A 76 9.26 -3.93 7.18
CA GLY A 76 8.57 -3.58 5.94
C GLY A 76 8.98 -2.22 5.37
N SER A 77 8.46 -1.85 4.21
CA SER A 77 8.59 -0.52 3.58
C SER A 77 7.23 0.08 3.32
N GLY A 78 7.19 1.42 3.10
CA GLY A 78 5.98 2.15 2.77
C GLY A 78 5.30 2.76 3.99
N LYS A 79 4.10 3.30 3.79
CA LYS A 79 3.28 4.01 4.80
C LYS A 79 3.04 3.20 6.10
N TRP A 80 3.24 1.89 6.06
CA TRP A 80 2.99 0.94 7.17
C TRP A 80 4.27 0.28 7.70
N ALA A 81 5.44 0.87 7.47
CA ALA A 81 6.74 0.33 7.91
C ALA A 81 6.81 0.10 9.43
N ASP A 82 6.14 0.94 10.21
CA ASP A 82 6.11 0.88 11.68
C ASP A 82 5.31 -0.30 12.26
N SER A 83 4.62 -1.07 11.41
CA SER A 83 3.88 -2.26 11.85
C SER A 83 4.73 -3.53 11.96
N GLY A 84 6.00 -3.49 11.53
CA GLY A 84 6.97 -4.58 11.58
C GLY A 84 8.28 -4.19 12.26
N GLY A 85 9.24 -5.14 12.35
CA GLY A 85 10.55 -4.92 12.96
C GLY A 85 10.53 -4.77 14.49
N ASP A 86 11.64 -4.31 15.05
CA ASP A 86 11.82 -4.18 16.51
C ASP A 86 10.82 -3.19 17.15
N ALA A 87 10.38 -2.18 16.41
CA ALA A 87 9.38 -1.20 16.87
C ALA A 87 7.94 -1.75 16.90
N SER A 88 7.69 -2.96 16.37
CA SER A 88 6.37 -3.57 16.40
C SER A 88 5.84 -3.71 17.82
N LYS A 89 4.60 -3.29 18.03
CA LYS A 89 3.91 -3.45 19.32
C LYS A 89 3.54 -4.91 19.63
N PHE A 90 3.60 -5.80 18.65
CA PHE A 90 3.22 -7.21 18.76
C PHE A 90 4.39 -8.15 18.44
N GLY A 91 4.31 -9.36 19.01
CA GLY A 91 5.30 -10.41 18.84
C GLY A 91 6.42 -10.34 19.90
N LEU A 92 7.15 -11.41 20.02
CA LEU A 92 8.22 -11.60 21.00
C LEU A 92 9.59 -11.36 20.37
N THR A 93 10.43 -10.63 21.06
CA THR A 93 11.86 -10.54 20.76
C THR A 93 12.54 -11.91 21.02
N SER A 94 13.77 -12.10 20.53
CA SER A 94 14.50 -13.35 20.77
C SER A 94 14.66 -13.67 22.26
N ALA A 95 14.88 -12.66 23.12
CA ALA A 95 14.97 -12.84 24.56
C ALA A 95 13.62 -13.21 25.18
N GLU A 96 12.53 -12.56 24.75
CA GLU A 96 11.18 -12.91 25.20
C GLU A 96 10.76 -14.29 24.69
N LEU A 97 11.18 -14.71 23.49
CA LEU A 97 10.94 -16.06 22.97
C LEU A 97 11.58 -17.09 23.87
N LEU A 98 12.85 -16.94 24.25
CA LEU A 98 13.50 -17.87 25.19
C LEU A 98 12.79 -17.93 26.54
N THR A 99 12.33 -16.78 27.04
CA THR A 99 11.52 -16.73 28.26
C THR A 99 10.19 -17.47 28.10
N ALA A 100 9.53 -17.32 26.94
CA ALA A 100 8.28 -18.01 26.59
C ALA A 100 8.49 -19.52 26.52
N LEU A 101 9.59 -20.00 25.93
CA LEU A 101 9.93 -21.40 25.84
C LEU A 101 10.13 -22.01 27.24
N ASN A 102 10.87 -21.35 28.12
CA ASN A 102 11.04 -21.80 29.51
C ASN A 102 9.70 -21.90 30.25
N LYS A 103 8.83 -20.91 30.12
CA LYS A 103 7.47 -20.92 30.68
C LYS A 103 6.63 -22.09 30.13
N ILE A 104 6.69 -22.35 28.85
CA ILE A 104 5.99 -23.47 28.21
C ILE A 104 6.44 -24.80 28.79
N ASP A 105 7.74 -24.96 29.00
CA ASP A 105 8.31 -26.16 29.59
C ASP A 105 7.91 -26.33 31.08
N GLU A 106 7.99 -25.27 31.87
CA GLU A 106 7.57 -25.27 33.28
C GLU A 106 6.07 -25.59 33.44
N MET A 107 5.24 -25.18 32.50
CA MET A 107 3.80 -25.46 32.46
C MET A 107 3.46 -26.84 31.89
N GLY A 108 4.45 -27.64 31.45
CA GLY A 108 4.25 -28.95 30.83
C GLY A 108 3.51 -28.87 29.48
N LEU A 109 3.71 -27.81 28.74
CA LEU A 109 3.07 -27.55 27.46
C LEU A 109 4.04 -27.59 26.25
N HIS A 110 5.19 -28.25 26.44
CA HIS A 110 6.24 -28.36 25.41
C HIS A 110 5.70 -28.84 24.05
N ASP A 111 4.89 -29.89 24.05
CA ASP A 111 4.26 -30.46 22.84
C ASP A 111 3.13 -29.64 22.26
N CYS A 112 2.73 -28.59 22.96
CA CYS A 112 1.67 -27.66 22.51
C CYS A 112 2.16 -26.56 21.57
N LEU A 113 3.47 -26.24 21.58
CA LEU A 113 4.07 -25.26 20.67
C LEU A 113 4.29 -25.91 19.30
N ARG A 114 3.45 -25.53 18.32
CA ARG A 114 3.44 -26.14 17.01
C ARG A 114 3.47 -25.15 15.84
N LEU A 115 3.38 -23.85 16.12
CA LEU A 115 3.34 -22.81 15.10
C LEU A 115 4.24 -21.63 15.47
N ILE A 116 4.98 -21.14 14.49
CA ILE A 116 5.57 -19.79 14.55
C ILE A 116 4.91 -18.89 13.53
N HIS A 117 4.71 -17.64 13.90
CA HIS A 117 4.12 -16.61 13.04
C HIS A 117 5.02 -15.38 13.01
N PHE A 118 5.08 -14.72 11.88
CA PHE A 118 5.68 -13.39 11.76
C PHE A 118 4.88 -12.52 10.80
N HIS A 119 5.00 -11.21 10.95
CA HIS A 119 4.37 -10.26 10.07
C HIS A 119 5.30 -9.06 9.87
N ILE A 120 5.64 -8.74 8.64
CA ILE A 120 6.65 -7.75 8.28
C ILE A 120 6.07 -6.42 7.78
N GLY A 121 4.76 -6.27 7.83
CA GLY A 121 4.07 -5.04 7.42
C GLY A 121 2.97 -5.27 6.40
N SER A 122 2.50 -4.19 5.79
CA SER A 122 1.43 -4.19 4.78
C SER A 122 1.93 -3.55 3.50
N GLN A 123 1.37 -3.95 2.35
CA GLN A 123 1.72 -3.43 1.02
C GLN A 123 3.24 -3.42 0.79
N ILE A 124 3.86 -4.60 0.89
CA ILE A 124 5.30 -4.75 0.73
C ILE A 124 5.64 -4.65 -0.75
N THR A 125 6.32 -3.59 -1.15
CA THR A 125 6.58 -3.27 -2.56
C THR A 125 7.77 -4.04 -3.16
N LYS A 126 8.69 -4.55 -2.32
CA LYS A 126 9.98 -5.15 -2.74
C LYS A 126 10.10 -6.58 -2.30
N ILE A 127 10.24 -7.52 -3.25
CA ILE A 127 10.44 -8.95 -2.98
C ILE A 127 11.66 -9.21 -2.07
N ARG A 128 12.74 -8.46 -2.20
CA ARG A 128 13.95 -8.64 -1.37
C ARG A 128 13.69 -8.55 0.14
N ARG A 129 12.69 -7.76 0.55
CA ARG A 129 12.32 -7.65 1.97
C ARG A 129 11.65 -8.93 2.46
N ILE A 130 10.79 -9.50 1.65
CA ILE A 130 10.16 -10.80 1.91
C ILE A 130 11.23 -11.87 2.02
N GLN A 131 12.15 -11.96 1.05
CA GLN A 131 13.25 -12.92 1.05
C GLN A 131 14.13 -12.80 2.30
N THR A 132 14.41 -11.58 2.78
CA THR A 132 15.21 -11.36 3.98
C THR A 132 14.47 -11.84 5.23
N ALA A 133 13.18 -11.53 5.35
CA ALA A 133 12.33 -11.98 6.44
C ALA A 133 12.17 -13.50 6.47
N LEU A 134 11.96 -14.13 5.32
CA LEU A 134 11.86 -15.59 5.20
C LEU A 134 13.15 -16.29 5.67
N ARG A 135 14.31 -15.77 5.26
CA ARG A 135 15.61 -16.33 5.72
C ARG A 135 15.79 -16.22 7.23
N GLU A 136 15.41 -15.09 7.82
CA GLU A 136 15.46 -14.89 9.26
C GLU A 136 14.48 -15.84 9.99
N ALA A 137 13.23 -15.92 9.53
CA ALA A 137 12.22 -16.82 10.07
C ALA A 137 12.63 -18.30 9.98
N ALA A 138 13.29 -18.69 8.88
CA ALA A 138 13.82 -20.05 8.72
C ALA A 138 14.88 -20.37 9.78
N GLN A 139 15.68 -19.39 10.25
CA GLN A 139 16.63 -19.63 11.35
C GLN A 139 15.90 -19.83 12.68
N PHE A 140 14.82 -19.12 12.97
CA PHE A 140 13.98 -19.40 14.14
C PHE A 140 13.40 -20.82 14.08
N TYR A 141 12.85 -21.22 12.94
CA TYR A 141 12.34 -22.57 12.72
C TYR A 141 13.39 -23.65 12.99
N ILE A 142 14.59 -23.51 12.40
CA ILE A 142 15.71 -24.45 12.61
C ILE A 142 16.12 -24.51 14.08
N ASN A 143 16.27 -23.36 14.74
CA ASN A 143 16.73 -23.33 16.12
C ASN A 143 15.71 -23.91 17.09
N LEU A 144 14.42 -23.69 16.90
CA LEU A 144 13.38 -24.34 17.71
C LEU A 144 13.43 -25.86 17.57
N HIS A 145 13.60 -26.40 16.37
CA HIS A 145 13.80 -27.85 16.19
C HIS A 145 15.05 -28.36 16.86
N LYS A 146 16.17 -27.63 16.83
CA LYS A 146 17.41 -28.00 17.55
C LYS A 146 17.24 -27.96 19.06
N MET A 147 16.33 -27.14 19.58
CA MET A 147 15.95 -27.08 20.99
C MET A 147 14.92 -28.16 21.41
N GLY A 148 14.47 -28.98 20.45
CA GLY A 148 13.56 -30.08 20.69
C GLY A 148 12.07 -29.78 20.49
N TYR A 149 11.74 -28.55 20.09
CA TYR A 149 10.34 -28.18 19.80
C TYR A 149 9.92 -28.66 18.41
N ASN A 150 8.77 -29.32 18.35
CA ASN A 150 8.25 -29.90 17.10
C ASN A 150 7.26 -28.92 16.42
N VAL A 151 7.80 -27.88 15.85
CA VAL A 151 7.00 -26.86 15.14
C VAL A 151 6.58 -27.39 13.77
N ASP A 152 5.27 -27.56 13.56
CA ASP A 152 4.73 -28.11 12.30
C ASP A 152 4.34 -27.03 11.29
N PHE A 153 4.08 -25.81 11.76
CA PHE A 153 3.52 -24.73 10.96
C PHE A 153 4.39 -23.49 11.02
N VAL A 154 4.56 -22.86 9.86
CA VAL A 154 5.12 -21.53 9.75
C VAL A 154 4.09 -20.64 9.06
N ASP A 155 3.57 -19.68 9.79
CA ASP A 155 2.69 -18.65 9.26
C ASP A 155 3.53 -17.43 8.88
N CYS A 156 3.66 -17.23 7.58
CA CYS A 156 4.46 -16.13 6.99
C CYS A 156 3.77 -14.76 7.10
N GLY A 157 2.59 -14.71 7.73
CA GLY A 157 1.80 -13.50 7.88
C GLY A 157 1.26 -12.98 6.56
N GLY A 158 0.86 -11.72 6.60
CA GLY A 158 0.35 -10.98 5.46
C GLY A 158 1.37 -10.02 4.87
N GLY A 159 0.84 -9.01 4.21
CA GLY A 159 1.65 -7.94 3.64
C GLY A 159 1.98 -8.10 2.17
N LEU A 160 1.56 -9.21 1.55
CA LEU A 160 1.64 -9.37 0.09
C LEU A 160 0.97 -8.16 -0.58
N GLY A 161 1.78 -7.40 -1.34
CA GLY A 161 1.34 -6.16 -1.95
C GLY A 161 0.50 -6.37 -3.19
N VAL A 162 -0.25 -5.34 -3.54
CA VAL A 162 -1.09 -5.25 -4.73
C VAL A 162 -0.55 -4.15 -5.62
N ASP A 163 -0.56 -4.39 -6.92
CA ASP A 163 -0.22 -3.40 -7.93
C ASP A 163 -1.46 -2.56 -8.26
N TYR A 164 -1.70 -1.53 -7.45
CA TYR A 164 -2.88 -0.67 -7.61
C TYR A 164 -2.78 0.30 -8.78
N ASP A 165 -1.57 0.72 -9.14
CA ASP A 165 -1.34 1.71 -10.20
C ASP A 165 -0.89 1.10 -11.53
N GLY A 166 -0.71 -0.23 -11.58
CA GLY A 166 -0.33 -0.97 -12.80
C GLY A 166 1.12 -0.79 -13.23
N THR A 167 1.95 -0.09 -12.46
CA THR A 167 3.35 0.23 -12.86
C THR A 167 4.31 -0.93 -12.71
N ARG A 168 3.97 -1.94 -11.93
CA ARG A 168 4.85 -3.09 -11.58
C ARG A 168 6.23 -2.64 -11.10
N SER A 169 6.25 -1.61 -10.26
CA SER A 169 7.47 -0.95 -9.81
C SER A 169 7.55 -0.87 -8.29
N SER A 170 8.72 -1.13 -7.74
CA SER A 170 9.00 -0.92 -6.32
C SER A 170 9.30 0.53 -5.96
N SER A 171 9.32 1.43 -6.91
CA SER A 171 9.46 2.87 -6.68
C SER A 171 8.13 3.53 -6.34
N SER A 172 7.01 2.89 -6.67
CA SER A 172 5.67 3.31 -6.24
C SER A 172 5.25 2.56 -4.98
N GLU A 173 4.72 3.28 -3.99
CA GLU A 173 4.12 2.68 -2.79
C GLU A 173 2.80 1.96 -3.09
N SER A 174 2.19 2.26 -4.23
CA SER A 174 0.94 1.65 -4.71
C SER A 174 1.17 0.50 -5.69
N SER A 175 2.40 -0.03 -5.77
CA SER A 175 2.76 -1.12 -6.68
C SER A 175 3.72 -2.12 -6.04
N VAL A 176 4.04 -3.16 -6.77
CA VAL A 176 4.98 -4.22 -6.35
C VAL A 176 5.87 -4.63 -7.52
N ASN A 177 7.10 -5.07 -7.21
CA ASN A 177 8.07 -5.51 -8.23
C ASN A 177 8.18 -7.03 -8.36
N TYR A 178 7.15 -7.78 -7.93
CA TYR A 178 7.14 -9.24 -7.95
C TYR A 178 5.76 -9.80 -8.29
N SER A 179 5.72 -11.05 -8.67
CA SER A 179 4.48 -11.80 -8.90
C SER A 179 4.11 -12.66 -7.69
N ILE A 180 2.84 -13.10 -7.61
CA ILE A 180 2.39 -14.08 -6.60
C ILE A 180 3.20 -15.37 -6.70
N GLN A 181 3.52 -15.81 -7.93
CA GLN A 181 4.31 -17.03 -8.14
C GLN A 181 5.74 -16.89 -7.58
N GLU A 182 6.38 -15.74 -7.75
CA GLU A 182 7.70 -15.45 -7.19
C GLU A 182 7.65 -15.46 -5.65
N TYR A 183 6.65 -14.82 -5.05
CA TYR A 183 6.41 -14.86 -3.61
C TYR A 183 6.26 -16.30 -3.09
N VAL A 184 5.43 -17.11 -3.73
CA VAL A 184 5.22 -18.52 -3.32
C VAL A 184 6.50 -19.33 -3.46
N ASN A 185 7.25 -19.14 -4.54
CA ASN A 185 8.52 -19.82 -4.75
C ASN A 185 9.51 -19.48 -3.65
N ASP A 186 9.64 -18.20 -3.29
CA ASP A 186 10.52 -17.75 -2.21
C ASP A 186 10.13 -18.34 -0.87
N CYS A 187 8.84 -18.38 -0.53
CA CYS A 187 8.34 -19.01 0.68
C CYS A 187 8.70 -20.50 0.71
N VAL A 188 8.36 -21.24 -0.33
CA VAL A 188 8.56 -22.69 -0.38
C VAL A 188 10.03 -23.05 -0.38
N TYR A 189 10.83 -22.50 -1.29
CA TYR A 189 12.23 -22.87 -1.41
C TYR A 189 13.07 -22.49 -0.19
N THR A 190 12.78 -21.37 0.46
CA THR A 190 13.50 -20.98 1.67
C THR A 190 13.36 -22.03 2.78
N PHE A 191 12.15 -22.51 3.04
CA PHE A 191 11.91 -23.50 4.10
C PHE A 191 12.30 -24.91 3.69
N VAL A 192 12.13 -25.30 2.40
CA VAL A 192 12.62 -26.59 1.88
C VAL A 192 14.15 -26.68 2.01
N ASP A 193 14.88 -25.66 1.58
CA ASP A 193 16.33 -25.62 1.67
C ASP A 193 16.81 -25.64 3.13
N ALA A 194 16.15 -24.87 4.00
CA ALA A 194 16.48 -24.81 5.41
C ALA A 194 16.27 -26.17 6.09
N ALA A 195 15.14 -26.81 5.85
CA ALA A 195 14.80 -28.12 6.41
C ALA A 195 15.75 -29.22 5.91
N ASN A 196 15.99 -29.30 4.60
CA ASN A 196 16.89 -30.27 4.00
C ASN A 196 18.33 -30.15 4.53
N LYS A 197 18.88 -28.93 4.60
CA LYS A 197 20.24 -28.69 5.11
C LYS A 197 20.42 -29.06 6.58
N ASN A 198 19.37 -29.05 7.38
CA ASN A 198 19.41 -29.34 8.80
C ASN A 198 18.80 -30.72 9.14
N ASN A 199 18.35 -31.48 8.15
CA ASN A 199 17.69 -32.78 8.30
C ASN A 199 16.51 -32.74 9.29
N ILE A 200 15.66 -31.73 9.15
CA ILE A 200 14.42 -31.57 9.92
C ILE A 200 13.20 -31.65 8.97
N ALA A 201 12.02 -31.85 9.54
CA ALA A 201 10.79 -31.95 8.77
C ALA A 201 10.50 -30.64 8.00
N HIS A 202 9.79 -30.74 6.88
CA HIS A 202 9.28 -29.56 6.18
C HIS A 202 8.05 -29.02 6.92
N PRO A 203 7.94 -27.69 7.14
CA PRO A 203 6.75 -27.14 7.76
C PRO A 203 5.58 -27.07 6.79
N ASN A 204 4.37 -27.03 7.33
CA ASN A 204 3.21 -26.54 6.62
C ASN A 204 3.27 -25.00 6.58
N LEU A 205 3.21 -24.42 5.39
CA LEU A 205 3.25 -22.97 5.23
C LEU A 205 1.83 -22.39 5.22
N ILE A 206 1.65 -21.31 5.97
CA ILE A 206 0.43 -20.52 6.02
C ILE A 206 0.75 -19.11 5.57
N THR A 207 -0.15 -18.48 4.82
CA THR A 207 -0.05 -17.08 4.40
C THR A 207 -1.36 -16.36 4.69
N GLU A 208 -1.28 -15.09 5.08
CA GLU A 208 -2.42 -14.24 5.41
C GLU A 208 -2.59 -13.16 4.34
N SER A 209 -2.71 -13.57 3.08
CA SER A 209 -2.69 -12.69 1.90
C SER A 209 -4.07 -12.10 1.58
N GLY A 210 -4.85 -11.68 2.58
CA GLY A 210 -6.21 -11.18 2.43
C GLY A 210 -6.35 -10.04 1.44
N ARG A 211 -5.47 -9.02 1.54
CA ARG A 211 -5.45 -7.89 0.60
C ARG A 211 -5.28 -8.36 -0.85
N SER A 212 -4.34 -9.22 -1.11
CA SER A 212 -4.06 -9.73 -2.46
C SER A 212 -5.22 -10.53 -3.05
N LEU A 213 -6.00 -11.21 -2.21
CA LEU A 213 -7.18 -11.97 -2.65
C LEU A 213 -8.41 -11.08 -2.86
N SER A 214 -8.58 -10.03 -2.08
CA SER A 214 -9.81 -9.23 -2.05
C SER A 214 -9.69 -7.86 -2.74
N ALA A 215 -8.50 -7.38 -3.04
CA ALA A 215 -8.29 -6.03 -3.60
C ALA A 215 -9.00 -5.80 -4.95
N HIS A 216 -9.16 -6.85 -5.75
CA HIS A 216 -9.79 -6.78 -7.07
C HIS A 216 -11.22 -7.33 -7.09
N HIS A 217 -11.91 -7.36 -5.94
CA HIS A 217 -13.24 -7.94 -5.83
C HIS A 217 -14.36 -7.12 -6.48
N SER A 218 -14.11 -5.83 -6.77
CA SER A 218 -15.09 -4.94 -7.38
C SER A 218 -14.41 -3.91 -8.29
N VAL A 219 -15.18 -3.40 -9.24
CA VAL A 219 -14.81 -2.28 -10.11
C VAL A 219 -15.90 -1.22 -10.03
N LEU A 220 -15.51 0.05 -10.11
CA LEU A 220 -16.42 1.17 -10.21
C LEU A 220 -16.50 1.59 -11.68
N VAL A 221 -17.67 1.47 -12.28
CA VAL A 221 -17.96 1.97 -13.63
C VAL A 221 -18.70 3.28 -13.50
N ILE A 222 -18.18 4.33 -14.14
CA ILE A 222 -18.70 5.69 -14.04
C ILE A 222 -18.80 6.32 -15.43
N ASP A 223 -19.75 7.23 -15.58
CA ASP A 223 -19.85 8.08 -16.75
C ASP A 223 -19.15 9.41 -16.51
N VAL A 224 -18.45 9.90 -17.52
CA VAL A 224 -17.98 11.29 -17.58
C VAL A 224 -19.14 12.14 -18.01
N LEU A 225 -19.61 13.01 -17.13
CA LEU A 225 -20.73 13.91 -17.40
C LEU A 225 -20.30 15.17 -18.15
N GLU A 226 -19.11 15.68 -17.82
CA GLU A 226 -18.56 16.90 -18.39
C GLU A 226 -17.05 16.90 -18.25
N THR A 227 -16.39 17.62 -19.15
CA THR A 227 -14.94 17.87 -19.10
C THR A 227 -14.73 19.37 -19.01
N ALA A 228 -13.97 19.83 -18.02
CA ALA A 228 -13.49 21.20 -17.94
C ALA A 228 -12.05 21.26 -18.41
N SER A 229 -11.85 21.88 -19.54
CA SER A 229 -10.54 22.23 -20.10
C SER A 229 -10.24 23.70 -19.84
N LEU A 230 -8.97 24.07 -19.84
CA LEU A 230 -8.57 25.47 -19.78
C LEU A 230 -8.92 26.14 -21.12
N PRO A 231 -9.32 27.43 -21.09
CA PRO A 231 -9.65 28.13 -22.33
C PRO A 231 -8.38 28.30 -23.17
N GLU A 232 -8.52 28.08 -24.47
CA GLU A 232 -7.47 28.33 -25.45
C GLU A 232 -7.98 29.26 -26.56
N MET A 233 -7.08 29.99 -27.16
CA MET A 233 -7.41 30.77 -28.36
C MET A 233 -7.56 29.83 -29.56
N PRO A 234 -8.45 30.14 -30.50
CA PRO A 234 -8.50 29.43 -31.78
C PRO A 234 -7.13 29.48 -32.49
N GLU A 235 -6.75 28.38 -33.14
CA GLU A 235 -5.49 28.31 -33.91
C GLU A 235 -5.34 29.42 -34.99
N GLU A 236 -6.47 29.93 -35.52
CA GLU A 236 -6.52 30.96 -36.53
C GLU A 236 -6.56 32.39 -35.92
N PHE A 237 -6.34 32.51 -34.59
CA PHE A 237 -6.37 33.83 -33.95
C PHE A 237 -5.17 34.67 -34.40
N GLU A 238 -5.47 35.92 -34.83
CA GLU A 238 -4.48 36.93 -35.09
C GLU A 238 -4.82 38.20 -34.29
N ALA A 239 -3.83 38.74 -33.59
CA ALA A 239 -4.00 39.97 -32.82
C ALA A 239 -4.22 41.15 -33.78
N LYS A 240 -5.22 41.99 -33.49
CA LYS A 240 -5.60 43.15 -34.29
C LYS A 240 -5.05 44.43 -33.70
N GLU A 241 -5.02 45.46 -34.51
CA GLU A 241 -4.53 46.79 -34.07
C GLU A 241 -5.35 47.39 -32.92
N GLU A 242 -6.66 47.09 -32.87
CA GLU A 242 -7.58 47.56 -31.83
C GLU A 242 -7.52 46.77 -30.53
N ASP A 243 -6.91 45.59 -30.50
CA ASP A 243 -6.81 44.76 -29.29
C ASP A 243 -5.95 45.43 -28.22
N HIS A 244 -6.19 45.07 -26.95
CA HIS A 244 -5.42 45.57 -25.84
C HIS A 244 -3.95 45.20 -25.97
N GLN A 245 -3.04 46.08 -25.50
CA GLN A 245 -1.60 45.85 -25.67
C GLN A 245 -1.15 44.51 -25.05
N LEU A 246 -1.66 44.14 -23.88
CA LEU A 246 -1.32 42.85 -23.22
C LEU A 246 -1.75 41.64 -24.05
N VAL A 247 -2.82 41.73 -24.86
CA VAL A 247 -3.23 40.65 -25.79
C VAL A 247 -2.21 40.52 -26.91
N LYS A 248 -1.75 41.66 -27.46
CA LYS A 248 -0.71 41.69 -28.52
C LYS A 248 0.62 41.14 -28.00
N ASP A 249 1.02 41.54 -26.81
CA ASP A 249 2.27 41.10 -26.21
C ASP A 249 2.27 39.55 -25.96
N LEU A 250 1.15 38.98 -25.49
CA LEU A 250 0.99 37.52 -25.38
C LEU A 250 0.93 36.84 -26.75
N TYR A 251 0.32 37.45 -27.74
CA TYR A 251 0.28 36.92 -29.11
C TYR A 251 1.69 36.87 -29.71
N ASP A 252 2.49 37.93 -29.52
CA ASP A 252 3.87 38.01 -30.00
C ASP A 252 4.74 36.89 -29.31
N ILE A 253 4.52 36.64 -28.03
CA ILE A 253 5.16 35.52 -27.33
C ILE A 253 4.75 34.19 -27.96
N TRP A 254 3.46 33.95 -28.15
CA TRP A 254 2.93 32.72 -28.71
C TRP A 254 3.42 32.44 -30.13
N ASP A 255 3.40 33.41 -30.99
CA ASP A 255 3.81 33.32 -32.42
C ASP A 255 5.33 33.08 -32.58
N ASN A 256 6.15 33.60 -31.65
CA ASN A 256 7.60 33.49 -31.69
C ASN A 256 8.18 32.42 -30.74
N LEU A 257 7.32 31.62 -30.09
CA LEU A 257 7.73 30.65 -29.10
C LEU A 257 8.64 29.57 -29.70
N ASN A 258 9.76 29.29 -29.05
CA ASN A 258 10.67 28.26 -29.49
C ASN A 258 11.44 27.64 -28.27
N PRO A 259 12.09 26.47 -28.43
CA PRO A 259 12.77 25.78 -27.30
C PRO A 259 13.92 26.57 -26.67
N ARG A 260 14.41 27.64 -27.23
CA ARG A 260 15.54 28.43 -26.69
C ARG A 260 15.08 29.51 -25.73
N ASN A 261 13.93 30.10 -25.99
CA ASN A 261 13.37 31.23 -25.23
C ASN A 261 12.17 30.84 -24.35
N MET A 262 11.65 29.61 -24.46
CA MET A 262 10.40 29.20 -23.80
C MET A 262 10.33 29.42 -22.30
N LEU A 263 11.47 29.47 -21.57
CA LEU A 263 11.49 29.74 -20.13
C LEU A 263 11.35 31.23 -19.84
N GLU A 264 12.00 32.07 -20.64
CA GLU A 264 11.85 33.52 -20.60
C GLU A 264 10.42 33.90 -21.00
N ASP A 265 9.92 33.35 -22.10
CA ASP A 265 8.55 33.55 -22.59
C ASP A 265 7.50 33.10 -21.55
N TRP A 266 7.77 32.05 -20.82
CA TRP A 266 6.92 31.62 -19.68
C TRP A 266 6.82 32.71 -18.60
N HIS A 267 7.95 33.25 -18.17
CA HIS A 267 7.99 34.28 -17.13
C HIS A 267 7.29 35.55 -17.61
N ASP A 268 7.53 35.96 -18.86
CA ASP A 268 6.87 37.14 -19.46
C ASP A 268 5.37 36.93 -19.56
N ALA A 269 4.91 35.74 -19.97
CA ALA A 269 3.49 35.42 -20.04
C ALA A 269 2.83 35.42 -18.63
N GLU A 270 3.49 34.90 -17.61
CA GLU A 270 3.02 34.98 -16.21
C GLU A 270 2.91 36.43 -15.74
N GLN A 271 3.90 37.27 -16.03
CA GLN A 271 3.89 38.67 -15.67
C GLN A 271 2.72 39.41 -16.35
N ILE A 272 2.51 39.21 -17.66
CA ILE A 272 1.42 39.82 -18.41
C ILE A 272 0.06 39.40 -17.83
N ARG A 273 -0.12 38.13 -17.52
CA ARG A 273 -1.35 37.63 -16.88
C ARG A 273 -1.61 38.29 -15.53
N ASP A 274 -0.59 38.40 -14.69
CA ASP A 274 -0.71 39.00 -13.36
C ASP A 274 -0.99 40.51 -13.45
N GLU A 275 -0.36 41.21 -14.37
CA GLU A 275 -0.68 42.62 -14.70
C GLU A 275 -2.13 42.79 -15.15
N ALA A 276 -2.61 41.92 -16.05
CA ALA A 276 -3.99 41.96 -16.52
C ALA A 276 -5.00 41.75 -15.37
N LEU A 277 -4.70 40.82 -14.40
CA LEU A 277 -5.52 40.61 -13.21
C LEU A 277 -5.58 41.86 -12.32
N GLU A 278 -4.45 42.54 -12.15
CA GLU A 278 -4.37 43.78 -11.38
C GLU A 278 -5.17 44.89 -12.05
N LEU A 279 -4.97 45.12 -13.35
CA LEU A 279 -5.70 46.10 -14.12
C LEU A 279 -7.22 45.84 -14.15
N PHE A 280 -7.63 44.56 -14.24
CA PHE A 280 -9.03 44.19 -14.14
C PHE A 280 -9.60 44.51 -12.75
N SER A 281 -8.86 44.24 -11.68
CA SER A 281 -9.29 44.52 -10.32
C SER A 281 -9.50 46.04 -10.07
N HIS A 282 -8.78 46.87 -10.80
CA HIS A 282 -8.91 48.33 -10.75
C HIS A 282 -9.95 48.89 -11.78
N GLY A 283 -10.61 48.02 -12.56
CA GLY A 283 -11.61 48.41 -13.55
C GLY A 283 -11.04 49.09 -14.80
N ILE A 284 -9.74 48.90 -15.07
CA ILE A 284 -9.06 49.45 -16.24
C ILE A 284 -9.25 48.54 -17.45
N VAL A 285 -9.11 47.25 -17.25
CA VAL A 285 -9.36 46.19 -18.23
C VAL A 285 -10.79 45.68 -18.08
N ASP A 286 -11.51 45.47 -19.14
CA ASP A 286 -12.85 44.91 -19.15
C ASP A 286 -12.83 43.37 -19.12
N LEU A 287 -14.00 42.76 -18.92
CA LEU A 287 -14.13 41.29 -18.82
C LEU A 287 -13.78 40.59 -20.13
N LYS A 288 -14.07 41.17 -21.27
CA LYS A 288 -13.78 40.59 -22.58
C LYS A 288 -12.27 40.50 -22.80
N THR A 289 -11.57 41.60 -22.60
CA THR A 289 -10.11 41.67 -22.71
C THR A 289 -9.42 40.74 -21.73
N ARG A 290 -9.91 40.66 -20.48
CA ARG A 290 -9.42 39.70 -19.51
C ARG A 290 -9.56 38.24 -19.98
N ALA A 291 -10.72 37.89 -20.54
CA ALA A 291 -10.97 36.54 -21.06
C ALA A 291 -10.05 36.18 -22.25
N GLU A 292 -9.76 37.15 -23.10
CA GLU A 292 -8.82 37.00 -24.22
C GLU A 292 -7.38 36.79 -23.71
N ILE A 293 -6.95 37.55 -22.70
CA ILE A 293 -5.63 37.39 -22.07
C ILE A 293 -5.52 36.03 -21.38
N GLU A 294 -6.53 35.59 -20.65
CA GLU A 294 -6.55 34.28 -20.01
C GLU A 294 -6.44 33.16 -21.06
N ALA A 295 -7.22 33.20 -22.13
CA ALA A 295 -7.18 32.20 -23.18
C ALA A 295 -5.80 32.17 -23.88
N MET A 296 -5.25 33.33 -24.21
CA MET A 296 -3.93 33.46 -24.84
C MET A 296 -2.81 32.93 -23.93
N TYR A 297 -2.84 33.26 -22.62
CA TYR A 297 -1.90 32.74 -21.66
C TYR A 297 -1.91 31.21 -21.61
N TRP A 298 -3.10 30.58 -21.59
CA TRP A 298 -3.19 29.12 -21.59
C TRP A 298 -2.72 28.52 -22.93
N SER A 299 -2.94 29.20 -24.06
CA SER A 299 -2.38 28.76 -25.35
C SER A 299 -0.85 28.77 -25.34
N VAL A 300 -0.22 29.81 -24.78
CA VAL A 300 1.22 29.84 -24.55
C VAL A 300 1.68 28.68 -23.67
N CYS A 301 0.98 28.43 -22.55
CA CYS A 301 1.29 27.32 -21.65
C CYS A 301 1.21 25.95 -22.35
N HIS A 302 0.18 25.72 -23.18
CA HIS A 302 0.02 24.48 -23.93
C HIS A 302 1.17 24.27 -24.92
N GLU A 303 1.57 25.31 -25.64
CA GLU A 303 2.68 25.20 -26.58
C GLU A 303 4.03 24.99 -25.88
N ILE A 304 4.28 25.70 -24.77
CA ILE A 304 5.47 25.45 -23.91
C ILE A 304 5.50 24.00 -23.44
N ASN A 305 4.37 23.46 -22.99
CA ASN A 305 4.29 22.08 -22.55
C ASN A 305 4.55 21.08 -23.69
N ASN A 306 4.08 21.39 -24.90
CA ASN A 306 4.36 20.59 -26.10
C ASN A 306 5.85 20.59 -26.45
N LEU A 307 6.49 21.74 -26.42
CA LEU A 307 7.93 21.88 -26.64
C LEU A 307 8.74 21.13 -25.55
N ALA A 308 8.36 21.29 -24.28
CA ALA A 308 9.03 20.67 -23.14
C ALA A 308 9.00 19.13 -23.20
N LYS A 309 7.91 18.52 -23.69
CA LYS A 309 7.80 17.06 -23.87
C LYS A 309 8.89 16.46 -24.77
N HIS A 310 9.44 17.26 -25.69
CA HIS A 310 10.49 16.79 -26.61
C HIS A 310 11.92 17.06 -26.12
N MET A 311 12.07 17.64 -24.92
CA MET A 311 13.37 17.96 -24.35
C MET A 311 13.94 16.79 -23.54
N LYS A 312 15.28 16.65 -23.57
CA LYS A 312 15.99 15.66 -22.72
C LYS A 312 15.95 16.03 -21.23
N HIS A 313 15.92 17.32 -20.92
CA HIS A 313 15.85 17.85 -19.55
C HIS A 313 14.81 18.95 -19.53
N ILE A 314 13.76 18.74 -18.75
CA ILE A 314 12.71 19.74 -18.51
C ILE A 314 13.19 20.63 -17.35
N PRO A 315 13.22 21.96 -17.51
CA PRO A 315 13.46 22.90 -16.42
C PRO A 315 12.58 22.62 -15.21
N GLU A 316 13.10 22.84 -14.00
CA GLU A 316 12.36 22.54 -12.78
C GLU A 316 11.05 23.32 -12.66
N GLU A 317 11.05 24.54 -13.11
CA GLU A 317 9.91 25.47 -13.12
C GLU A 317 8.76 24.99 -14.01
N LEU A 318 9.06 24.29 -15.09
CA LEU A 318 8.05 23.69 -16.00
C LEU A 318 7.59 22.30 -15.56
N ARG A 319 8.19 21.73 -14.49
CA ARG A 319 7.75 20.46 -13.94
C ARG A 319 6.39 20.60 -13.29
N GLY A 320 5.42 19.89 -13.78
CA GLY A 320 4.04 19.95 -13.28
C GLY A 320 3.10 20.77 -14.14
N LEU A 321 3.60 21.43 -15.19
CA LEU A 321 2.77 22.13 -16.17
C LEU A 321 1.77 21.16 -16.84
N ASP A 322 2.19 19.93 -17.12
CA ASP A 322 1.34 18.87 -17.63
C ASP A 322 0.13 18.56 -16.71
N LYS A 323 0.34 18.61 -15.39
CA LYS A 323 -0.74 18.42 -14.41
C LYS A 323 -1.65 19.65 -14.32
N LEU A 324 -1.08 20.84 -14.43
CA LEU A 324 -1.85 22.09 -14.43
C LEU A 324 -2.78 22.18 -15.62
N LEU A 325 -2.29 21.76 -16.79
CA LEU A 325 -3.01 21.77 -18.07
C LEU A 325 -3.93 20.55 -18.25
N ALA A 326 -3.94 19.59 -17.33
CA ALA A 326 -4.76 18.40 -17.44
C ALA A 326 -6.25 18.73 -17.34
N ASP A 327 -7.04 18.14 -18.22
CA ASP A 327 -8.49 18.21 -18.19
C ASP A 327 -9.06 17.65 -16.90
N LYS A 328 -10.13 18.25 -16.40
CA LYS A 328 -10.88 17.82 -15.23
C LYS A 328 -12.17 17.14 -15.65
N TYR A 329 -12.28 15.84 -15.37
CA TYR A 329 -13.47 15.07 -15.68
C TYR A 329 -14.44 15.09 -14.51
N PHE A 330 -15.68 15.52 -14.75
CA PHE A 330 -16.76 15.47 -13.80
C PHE A 330 -17.53 14.18 -13.96
N CYS A 331 -17.56 13.38 -12.89
CA CYS A 331 -18.18 12.06 -12.89
C CYS A 331 -19.28 11.97 -11.82
N ASN A 332 -20.28 11.12 -12.06
CA ASN A 332 -21.41 10.96 -11.15
C ASN A 332 -21.10 9.98 -10.02
N PHE A 333 -20.15 10.33 -9.15
CA PHE A 333 -19.90 9.60 -7.91
C PHE A 333 -19.30 10.50 -6.84
N SER A 334 -19.37 10.07 -5.58
CA SER A 334 -18.71 10.76 -4.47
C SER A 334 -17.35 10.14 -4.18
N LEU A 335 -16.27 10.89 -4.37
CA LEU A 335 -14.93 10.49 -3.99
C LEU A 335 -14.85 10.11 -2.49
N PHE A 336 -15.54 10.87 -1.64
CA PHE A 336 -15.54 10.65 -0.19
C PHE A 336 -16.23 9.36 0.25
N GLN A 337 -17.21 8.87 -0.51
CA GLN A 337 -17.94 7.63 -0.21
C GLN A 337 -17.39 6.43 -0.99
N SER A 338 -17.12 6.61 -2.28
CA SER A 338 -16.76 5.51 -3.16
C SER A 338 -15.29 5.15 -3.14
N LEU A 339 -14.41 6.15 -2.95
CA LEU A 339 -12.96 5.98 -2.96
C LEU A 339 -12.31 6.72 -1.76
N PRO A 340 -12.69 6.38 -0.51
CA PRO A 340 -12.21 7.10 0.66
C PRO A 340 -10.68 7.05 0.81
N ASP A 341 -10.04 5.96 0.42
CA ASP A 341 -8.60 5.79 0.52
C ASP A 341 -7.82 6.73 -0.42
N SER A 342 -8.46 7.24 -1.48
CA SER A 342 -7.83 8.21 -2.38
C SER A 342 -7.46 9.51 -1.67
N TRP A 343 -8.37 10.04 -0.83
CA TRP A 343 -8.13 11.29 -0.11
C TRP A 343 -7.59 11.09 1.31
N ALA A 344 -7.88 9.95 1.95
CA ALA A 344 -7.46 9.69 3.33
C ALA A 344 -5.98 9.27 3.43
N ILE A 345 -5.48 8.54 2.44
CA ILE A 345 -4.13 7.95 2.46
C ILE A 345 -3.40 8.07 1.10
N ASP A 346 -3.88 8.92 0.20
CA ASP A 346 -3.33 9.10 -1.15
C ASP A 346 -3.20 7.78 -1.94
N GLN A 347 -4.19 6.89 -1.78
CA GLN A 347 -4.22 5.65 -2.53
C GLN A 347 -4.51 5.93 -4.01
N LEU A 348 -3.62 5.48 -4.89
CA LEU A 348 -3.86 5.53 -6.33
C LEU A 348 -4.74 4.34 -6.75
N PHE A 349 -5.72 4.62 -7.61
CA PHE A 349 -6.57 3.61 -8.23
C PHE A 349 -6.32 3.61 -9.74
N PRO A 350 -6.16 2.44 -10.38
CA PRO A 350 -6.05 2.36 -11.84
C PRO A 350 -7.34 2.85 -12.50
N ILE A 351 -7.20 3.75 -13.46
CA ILE A 351 -8.32 4.26 -14.26
C ILE A 351 -8.13 3.79 -15.69
N MET A 352 -9.17 3.21 -16.27
CA MET A 352 -9.14 2.71 -17.64
C MET A 352 -10.38 3.18 -18.41
N PRO A 353 -10.22 3.90 -19.54
CA PRO A 353 -11.32 4.16 -20.45
C PRO A 353 -11.86 2.85 -21.01
N ILE A 354 -13.18 2.67 -20.98
CA ILE A 354 -13.86 1.47 -21.51
C ILE A 354 -14.60 1.74 -22.83
N GLN A 355 -14.79 3.02 -23.19
CA GLN A 355 -15.27 3.46 -24.49
C GLN A 355 -14.08 3.95 -25.32
N ARG A 356 -14.16 3.67 -26.61
CA ARG A 356 -13.20 4.16 -27.62
C ARG A 356 -13.89 5.17 -28.51
#